data_4c25bd127f93a33a658dc8e94703a0e7
#
_entry.id   4c25bd127f93a33a658dc8e94703a0e7
#
_cell.length_a   1.000
_cell.length_b   1.000
_cell.length_c   1.000
_cell.angle_alpha   90.00
_cell.angle_beta   90.00
_cell.angle_gamma   90.00
#
_symmetry.space_group_name_H-M   'P 1'
#
loop_
_entity.id
_entity.type
_entity.pdbx_description
1 polymer ?
#
loop_
_entity_poly.entity_id
_entity_poly.type
_entity_poly.pdbx_seq_one_letter_code
_entity_poly.pdbx_strand_id
1 'polypeptide(L)'
;MSIYQRVSVDAALHVLRDINRNMAVTQNHITTGMRVAKASDNAVYWSVATTARTDNKAISAIQDALGMAAATMGTAYTGVQDVIDVVSEIKAKLVAATEDGVDKNKINEELKQLQEQLRSVSEAATFNSDNWVVLNNDATPTQPRQIPASFIRNADGTVSVGMLSYHIDTTPSGSTSSKDARYLIDDRATGSGEYGVLTSAYFATELGASQNYVLMTSKNGTTTGQVVISLSDTTTKGQVSGNDQRRRCSADAADDGRLGFRRAGETHQPAERFRWQTAR
;
A
#
# COMPACT_ATOMS: atom_id res chain seq x y z
N MET A 1 58.82 -3.26 62.01
CA MET A 1 57.43 -2.78 61.79
C MET A 1 56.50 -3.64 62.63
N SER A 2 55.68 -3.01 63.47
CA SER A 2 54.78 -3.74 64.33
C SER A 2 53.63 -4.35 63.51
N ILE A 3 53.11 -5.48 63.98
CA ILE A 3 51.98 -6.18 63.33
C ILE A 3 50.77 -5.25 63.14
N TYR A 4 50.55 -4.34 64.07
CA TYR A 4 49.46 -3.33 64.00
C TYR A 4 49.63 -2.37 62.80
N GLN A 5 50.86 -1.99 62.40
CA GLN A 5 51.05 -1.15 61.24
C GLN A 5 50.74 -1.87 59.90
N ARG A 6 51.00 -3.16 59.83
CA ARG A 6 50.66 -3.95 58.63
C ARG A 6 49.16 -4.12 58.46
N VAL A 7 48.42 -4.35 59.53
CA VAL A 7 47.00 -4.49 59.50
C VAL A 7 46.29 -3.18 59.07
N SER A 8 46.78 -2.03 59.58
CA SER A 8 46.20 -0.73 59.16
C SER A 8 46.54 -0.38 57.69
N VAL A 9 47.69 -0.73 57.18
CA VAL A 9 48.08 -0.52 55.79
C VAL A 9 47.29 -1.44 54.85
N ASP A 10 47.09 -2.72 55.20
CA ASP A 10 46.26 -3.63 54.45
C ASP A 10 44.80 -3.18 54.42
N ALA A 11 44.23 -2.74 55.54
CA ALA A 11 42.91 -2.17 55.58
C ALA A 11 42.76 -0.92 54.66
N ALA A 12 43.75 -0.02 54.69
CA ALA A 12 43.77 1.16 53.81
C ALA A 12 43.87 0.78 52.35
N LEU A 13 44.67 -0.23 51.98
CA LEU A 13 44.76 -0.73 50.60
C LEU A 13 43.49 -1.37 50.14
N HIS A 14 42.78 -2.10 50.97
CA HIS A 14 41.47 -2.64 50.64
C HIS A 14 40.46 -1.54 50.33
N VAL A 15 40.37 -0.51 51.19
CA VAL A 15 39.47 0.66 51.00
C VAL A 15 39.84 1.39 49.70
N LEU A 16 41.11 1.62 49.40
CA LEU A 16 41.54 2.27 48.14
C LEU A 16 41.17 1.43 46.91
N ARG A 17 41.34 0.12 46.97
CA ARG A 17 40.92 -0.77 45.89
C ARG A 17 39.39 -0.75 45.67
N ASP A 18 38.61 -0.68 46.74
CA ASP A 18 37.15 -0.61 46.66
C ASP A 18 36.70 0.74 46.12
N ILE A 19 37.32 1.88 46.53
CA ILE A 19 37.08 3.17 45.96
C ILE A 19 37.38 3.20 44.46
N ASN A 20 38.54 2.69 44.03
CA ASN A 20 38.90 2.63 42.63
C ASN A 20 37.91 1.77 41.81
N ARG A 21 37.45 0.66 42.37
CA ARG A 21 36.46 -0.23 41.73
C ARG A 21 35.12 0.47 41.60
N ASN A 22 34.66 1.13 42.67
CA ASN A 22 33.40 1.90 42.65
C ASN A 22 33.47 3.08 41.68
N MET A 23 34.62 3.77 41.61
CA MET A 23 34.85 4.85 40.65
C MET A 23 34.77 4.36 39.22
N ALA A 24 35.40 3.21 38.90
CA ALA A 24 35.35 2.60 37.56
C ALA A 24 33.91 2.19 37.18
N VAL A 25 33.13 1.64 38.12
CA VAL A 25 31.72 1.33 37.91
C VAL A 25 30.90 2.62 37.64
N THR A 26 31.12 3.66 38.45
CA THR A 26 30.41 4.94 38.28
C THR A 26 30.78 5.59 36.95
N GLN A 27 32.04 5.58 36.54
CA GLN A 27 32.48 6.07 35.22
C GLN A 27 31.81 5.30 34.09
N ASN A 28 31.73 3.95 34.18
CA ASN A 28 31.01 3.15 33.20
C ASN A 28 29.52 3.51 33.12
N HIS A 29 28.86 3.74 34.25
CA HIS A 29 27.47 4.16 34.28
C HIS A 29 27.25 5.53 33.61
N ILE A 30 28.16 6.46 33.85
CA ILE A 30 28.12 7.81 33.23
C ILE A 30 28.35 7.70 31.71
N THR A 31 29.38 6.94 31.31
CA THR A 31 29.76 6.79 29.89
C THR A 31 28.66 6.07 29.09
N THR A 32 28.06 5.03 29.66
CA THR A 32 27.01 4.25 28.98
C THR A 32 25.62 4.84 29.15
N GLY A 33 25.41 5.75 30.11
CA GLY A 33 24.09 6.24 30.49
C GLY A 33 23.18 5.16 31.12
N MET A 34 23.74 4.00 31.44
CA MET A 34 23.00 2.84 31.92
C MET A 34 23.44 2.41 33.31
N ARG A 35 22.50 2.21 34.22
CA ARG A 35 22.77 1.65 35.54
C ARG A 35 23.14 0.16 35.49
N VAL A 36 22.57 -0.58 34.52
CA VAL A 36 22.81 -1.99 34.27
C VAL A 36 23.21 -2.13 32.81
N ALA A 37 24.51 -2.20 32.55
CA ALA A 37 25.06 -2.32 31.20
C ALA A 37 25.31 -3.78 30.78
N LYS A 38 25.63 -4.66 31.74
CA LYS A 38 26.00 -6.04 31.54
C LYS A 38 25.17 -6.96 32.42
N ALA A 39 25.04 -8.23 31.99
CA ALA A 39 24.37 -9.26 32.80
C ALA A 39 25.04 -9.48 34.18
N SER A 40 26.37 -9.25 34.26
CA SER A 40 27.13 -9.34 35.52
C SER A 40 26.74 -8.28 36.53
N ASP A 41 26.20 -7.13 36.10
CA ASP A 41 25.78 -6.06 37.02
C ASP A 41 24.47 -6.43 37.73
N ASN A 42 23.51 -6.93 36.98
CA ASN A 42 22.27 -7.52 37.49
C ASN A 42 21.57 -8.29 36.36
N ALA A 43 21.60 -9.63 36.42
CA ALA A 43 21.08 -10.49 35.36
C ALA A 43 19.58 -10.32 35.09
N VAL A 44 18.78 -10.12 36.16
CA VAL A 44 17.32 -9.96 36.03
C VAL A 44 16.96 -8.65 35.32
N TYR A 45 17.48 -7.54 35.80
CA TYR A 45 17.22 -6.24 35.16
C TYR A 45 17.83 -6.14 33.77
N TRP A 46 19.00 -6.74 33.54
CA TRP A 46 19.60 -6.79 32.22
C TRP A 46 18.74 -7.56 31.21
N SER A 47 18.22 -8.73 31.61
CA SER A 47 17.32 -9.53 30.78
C SER A 47 16.07 -8.75 30.39
N VAL A 48 15.36 -8.18 31.38
CA VAL A 48 14.15 -7.37 31.12
C VAL A 48 14.46 -6.16 30.23
N ALA A 49 15.56 -5.43 30.50
CA ALA A 49 15.93 -4.28 29.70
C ALA A 49 16.32 -4.67 28.27
N THR A 50 16.98 -5.82 28.08
CA THR A 50 17.34 -6.31 26.75
C THR A 50 16.11 -6.71 25.95
N THR A 51 15.16 -7.41 26.58
CA THR A 51 13.86 -7.73 25.98
C THR A 51 13.13 -6.45 25.57
N ALA A 52 13.00 -5.49 26.47
CA ALA A 52 12.32 -4.22 26.16
C ALA A 52 12.98 -3.43 25.04
N ARG A 53 14.33 -3.44 24.94
CA ARG A 53 15.06 -2.81 23.84
C ARG A 53 14.81 -3.53 22.51
N THR A 54 14.75 -4.87 22.53
CA THR A 54 14.43 -5.66 21.35
C THR A 54 13.01 -5.39 20.85
N ASP A 55 12.05 -5.34 21.79
CA ASP A 55 10.66 -5.02 21.47
C ASP A 55 10.52 -3.62 20.89
N ASN A 56 11.21 -2.64 21.46
CA ASN A 56 11.21 -1.28 20.93
C ASN A 56 11.79 -1.19 19.50
N LYS A 57 12.88 -1.92 19.22
CA LYS A 57 13.43 -2.01 17.86
C LYS A 57 12.45 -2.67 16.89
N ALA A 58 11.75 -3.74 17.32
CA ALA A 58 10.75 -4.40 16.51
C ALA A 58 9.55 -3.49 16.20
N ILE A 59 9.09 -2.73 17.20
CA ILE A 59 8.02 -1.73 17.01
C ILE A 59 8.48 -0.63 16.06
N SER A 60 9.72 -0.15 16.16
CA SER A 60 10.28 0.84 15.23
C SER A 60 10.30 0.32 13.80
N ALA A 61 10.74 -0.93 13.57
CA ALA A 61 10.75 -1.54 12.25
C ALA A 61 9.32 -1.69 11.66
N ILE A 62 8.33 -2.01 12.49
CA ILE A 62 6.93 -2.04 12.05
C ILE A 62 6.43 -0.66 11.67
N GLN A 63 6.83 0.39 12.38
CA GLN A 63 6.45 1.75 12.02
C GLN A 63 7.05 2.20 10.70
N ASP A 64 8.31 1.84 10.44
CA ASP A 64 8.95 2.11 9.15
C ASP A 64 8.21 1.37 8.03
N ALA A 65 7.84 0.11 8.24
CA ALA A 65 7.04 -0.67 7.29
C ALA A 65 5.63 -0.08 7.06
N LEU A 66 4.98 0.41 8.12
CA LEU A 66 3.70 1.12 8.02
C LEU A 66 3.84 2.44 7.23
N GLY A 67 4.95 3.17 7.43
CA GLY A 67 5.26 4.38 6.67
C GLY A 67 5.40 4.07 5.17
N MET A 68 6.10 3.00 4.82
CA MET A 68 6.22 2.54 3.43
C MET A 68 4.86 2.13 2.84
N ALA A 69 4.06 1.38 3.59
CA ALA A 69 2.73 0.98 3.15
C ALA A 69 1.80 2.18 2.95
N ALA A 70 1.84 3.17 3.84
CA ALA A 70 1.09 4.42 3.70
C ALA A 70 1.52 5.20 2.45
N ALA A 71 2.82 5.24 2.13
CA ALA A 71 3.32 5.87 0.92
C ALA A 71 2.84 5.13 -0.34
N THR A 72 2.88 3.79 -0.34
CA THR A 72 2.36 2.98 -1.46
C THR A 72 0.87 3.23 -1.70
N MET A 73 0.07 3.22 -0.62
CA MET A 73 -1.37 3.52 -0.70
C MET A 73 -1.62 4.96 -1.16
N GLY A 74 -0.84 5.92 -0.67
CA GLY A 74 -0.93 7.31 -1.09
C GLY A 74 -0.67 7.48 -2.59
N THR A 75 0.37 6.83 -3.11
CA THR A 75 0.68 6.83 -4.54
C THR A 75 -0.43 6.18 -5.36
N ALA A 76 -0.93 5.03 -4.94
CA ALA A 76 -2.06 4.36 -5.59
C ALA A 76 -3.32 5.23 -5.60
N TYR A 77 -3.65 5.87 -4.47
CA TYR A 77 -4.80 6.78 -4.35
C TYR A 77 -4.68 7.97 -5.31
N THR A 78 -3.51 8.61 -5.36
CA THR A 78 -3.27 9.72 -6.30
C THR A 78 -3.40 9.26 -7.74
N GLY A 79 -2.82 8.11 -8.09
CA GLY A 79 -2.94 7.54 -9.43
C GLY A 79 -4.38 7.24 -9.84
N VAL A 80 -5.19 6.72 -8.92
CA VAL A 80 -6.63 6.51 -9.17
C VAL A 80 -7.37 7.83 -9.36
N GLN A 81 -7.02 8.86 -8.62
CA GLN A 81 -7.62 10.19 -8.76
C GLN A 81 -7.31 10.82 -10.12
N ASP A 82 -6.04 10.76 -10.54
CA ASP A 82 -5.62 11.25 -11.86
C ASP A 82 -6.33 10.47 -13.01
N VAL A 83 -6.53 9.17 -12.83
CA VAL A 83 -7.31 8.32 -13.77
C VAL A 83 -8.76 8.79 -13.86
N ILE A 84 -9.41 9.13 -12.76
CA ILE A 84 -10.79 9.64 -12.75
C ILE A 84 -10.88 10.95 -13.52
N ASP A 85 -9.88 11.82 -13.39
CA ASP A 85 -9.84 13.09 -14.12
C ASP A 85 -9.71 12.86 -15.65
N VAL A 86 -8.82 11.96 -16.09
CA VAL A 86 -8.69 11.58 -17.51
C VAL A 86 -9.97 10.92 -18.03
N VAL A 87 -10.60 10.02 -17.27
CA VAL A 87 -11.89 9.40 -17.65
C VAL A 87 -12.99 10.43 -17.77
N SER A 88 -12.99 11.46 -16.92
CA SER A 88 -13.93 12.58 -17.01
C SER A 88 -13.72 13.41 -18.27
N GLU A 89 -12.48 13.60 -18.71
CA GLU A 89 -12.16 14.26 -19.97
C GLU A 89 -12.59 13.42 -21.18
N ILE A 90 -12.32 12.11 -21.17
CA ILE A 90 -12.84 11.17 -22.18
C ILE A 90 -14.36 11.29 -22.27
N LYS A 91 -15.03 11.40 -21.13
CA LYS A 91 -16.48 11.61 -21.08
C LYS A 91 -16.89 12.90 -21.79
N ALA A 92 -16.24 14.00 -21.53
CA ALA A 92 -16.55 15.28 -22.16
C ALA A 92 -16.38 15.20 -23.68
N LYS A 93 -15.30 14.56 -24.17
CA LYS A 93 -15.05 14.38 -25.62
C LYS A 93 -16.13 13.51 -26.28
N LEU A 94 -16.56 12.44 -25.63
CA LEU A 94 -17.61 11.59 -26.16
C LEU A 94 -19.00 12.29 -26.16
N VAL A 95 -19.28 13.12 -25.17
CA VAL A 95 -20.49 13.96 -25.20
C VAL A 95 -20.44 14.95 -26.36
N ALA A 96 -19.30 15.63 -26.57
CA ALA A 96 -19.10 16.50 -27.71
C ALA A 96 -19.28 15.78 -29.06
N ALA A 97 -18.91 14.51 -29.16
CA ALA A 97 -19.10 13.69 -30.37
C ALA A 97 -20.59 13.36 -30.67
N THR A 98 -21.53 13.64 -29.73
CA THR A 98 -22.96 13.49 -29.98
C THR A 98 -23.57 14.64 -30.77
N GLU A 99 -22.88 15.79 -30.82
CA GLU A 99 -23.33 16.98 -31.55
C GLU A 99 -23.25 16.74 -33.07
N ASP A 100 -24.23 17.32 -33.78
CA ASP A 100 -24.27 17.24 -35.24
C ASP A 100 -23.22 18.18 -35.86
N GLY A 101 -22.51 17.72 -36.89
CA GLY A 101 -21.50 18.49 -37.61
C GLY A 101 -20.08 18.46 -36.98
N VAL A 102 -19.87 17.73 -35.92
CA VAL A 102 -18.56 17.54 -35.32
C VAL A 102 -17.79 16.43 -36.04
N ASP A 103 -16.50 16.70 -36.34
CA ASP A 103 -15.59 15.74 -36.95
C ASP A 103 -15.22 14.65 -35.92
N LYS A 104 -15.87 13.49 -36.02
CA LYS A 104 -15.68 12.38 -35.10
C LYS A 104 -14.31 11.74 -35.20
N ASN A 105 -13.64 11.84 -36.37
CA ASN A 105 -12.31 11.32 -36.57
C ASN A 105 -11.28 12.11 -35.73
N LYS A 106 -11.42 13.44 -35.68
CA LYS A 106 -10.55 14.28 -34.85
C LYS A 106 -10.73 13.96 -33.36
N ILE A 107 -11.98 13.84 -32.91
CA ILE A 107 -12.25 13.44 -31.51
C ILE A 107 -11.68 12.04 -31.23
N ASN A 108 -11.71 11.13 -32.20
CA ASN A 108 -11.14 9.80 -32.04
C ASN A 108 -9.62 9.83 -31.82
N GLU A 109 -8.90 10.71 -32.51
CA GLU A 109 -7.46 10.88 -32.27
C GLU A 109 -7.17 11.43 -30.86
N GLU A 110 -7.95 12.41 -30.42
CA GLU A 110 -7.85 12.91 -29.03
C GLU A 110 -8.18 11.80 -28.00
N LEU A 111 -9.17 10.97 -28.30
CA LEU A 111 -9.55 9.84 -27.47
C LEU A 111 -8.43 8.81 -27.32
N LYS A 112 -7.73 8.52 -28.41
CA LYS A 112 -6.55 7.63 -28.35
C LYS A 112 -5.44 8.21 -27.47
N GLN A 113 -5.17 9.51 -27.59
CA GLN A 113 -4.17 10.18 -26.73
C GLN A 113 -4.56 10.10 -25.24
N LEU A 114 -5.84 10.32 -24.92
CA LEU A 114 -6.34 10.19 -23.56
C LEU A 114 -6.27 8.73 -23.04
N GLN A 115 -6.50 7.74 -23.89
CA GLN A 115 -6.32 6.33 -23.54
C GLN A 115 -4.86 5.98 -23.26
N GLU A 116 -3.92 6.53 -24.05
CA GLU A 116 -2.48 6.39 -23.78
C GLU A 116 -2.05 7.11 -22.50
N GLN A 117 -2.58 8.31 -22.25
CA GLN A 117 -2.37 9.03 -21.00
C GLN A 117 -2.90 8.25 -19.81
N LEU A 118 -4.09 7.66 -19.91
CA LEU A 118 -4.70 6.83 -18.88
C LEU A 118 -3.78 5.66 -18.49
N ARG A 119 -3.18 5.00 -19.50
CA ARG A 119 -2.20 3.94 -19.27
C ARG A 119 -0.96 4.46 -18.55
N SER A 120 -0.40 5.54 -19.07
CA SER A 120 0.82 6.14 -18.52
C SER A 120 0.64 6.54 -17.06
N VAL A 121 -0.47 7.18 -16.70
CA VAL A 121 -0.80 7.56 -15.33
C VAL A 121 -0.94 6.33 -14.43
N SER A 122 -1.63 5.30 -14.90
CA SER A 122 -1.82 4.07 -14.14
C SER A 122 -0.50 3.32 -13.89
N GLU A 123 0.37 3.25 -14.90
CA GLU A 123 1.70 2.63 -14.78
C GLU A 123 2.63 3.46 -13.89
N ALA A 124 2.50 4.79 -13.91
CA ALA A 124 3.28 5.70 -13.06
C ALA A 124 2.92 5.62 -11.57
N ALA A 125 1.74 5.11 -11.23
CA ALA A 125 1.30 4.92 -9.84
C ALA A 125 2.04 3.77 -9.14
N THR A 126 3.38 3.78 -9.25
CA THR A 126 4.28 2.75 -8.73
C THR A 126 5.11 3.33 -7.59
N PHE A 127 5.17 2.62 -6.47
CA PHE A 127 6.05 2.94 -5.35
C PHE A 127 6.93 1.74 -5.04
N ASN A 128 8.25 1.94 -4.98
CA ASN A 128 9.23 0.89 -4.70
C ASN A 128 9.05 -0.37 -5.56
N SER A 129 8.80 -0.19 -6.88
CA SER A 129 8.54 -1.26 -7.85
C SER A 129 7.25 -2.05 -7.63
N ASP A 130 6.40 -1.66 -6.70
CA ASP A 130 5.09 -2.25 -6.49
C ASP A 130 3.97 -1.31 -6.96
N ASN A 131 3.09 -1.79 -7.81
CA ASN A 131 1.95 -1.06 -8.32
C ASN A 131 0.66 -1.72 -7.83
N TRP A 132 -0.16 -0.98 -7.10
CA TRP A 132 -1.41 -1.48 -6.55
C TRP A 132 -2.62 -1.16 -7.45
N VAL A 133 -2.39 -0.43 -8.53
CA VAL A 133 -3.41 0.02 -9.47
C VAL A 133 -3.47 -0.88 -10.69
N VAL A 134 -2.30 -1.36 -11.16
CA VAL A 134 -2.16 -2.21 -12.35
C VAL A 134 -1.78 -3.62 -11.93
N LEU A 135 -2.54 -4.60 -12.42
CA LEU A 135 -2.20 -6.01 -12.31
C LEU A 135 -1.25 -6.38 -13.45
N ASN A 136 0.05 -6.35 -13.17
CA ASN A 136 1.07 -6.79 -14.10
C ASN A 136 1.36 -8.27 -13.88
N ASN A 137 1.43 -9.00 -14.98
CA ASN A 137 2.06 -10.30 -15.18
C ASN A 137 2.13 -11.27 -13.98
N ASP A 138 1.73 -12.52 -14.19
CA ASP A 138 2.07 -13.76 -13.45
C ASP A 138 1.79 -13.82 -11.94
N ALA A 139 1.50 -12.73 -11.27
CA ALA A 139 1.03 -12.79 -9.90
C ALA A 139 -0.35 -13.46 -9.87
N THR A 140 -0.43 -14.60 -9.23
CA THR A 140 -1.73 -15.19 -8.88
C THR A 140 -2.53 -14.12 -8.12
N PRO A 141 -3.65 -13.66 -8.68
CA PRO A 141 -4.38 -12.50 -8.13
C PRO A 141 -5.01 -12.75 -6.76
N THR A 142 -4.83 -13.92 -6.19
CA THR A 142 -5.49 -14.43 -5.00
C THR A 142 -4.84 -14.08 -3.67
N GLN A 143 -3.66 -13.46 -3.69
CA GLN A 143 -2.97 -13.16 -2.45
C GLN A 143 -3.33 -11.74 -1.97
N PRO A 144 -3.86 -11.62 -0.74
CA PRO A 144 -4.05 -10.30 -0.14
C PRO A 144 -2.69 -9.59 0.03
N ARG A 145 -2.66 -8.30 -0.19
CA ARG A 145 -1.51 -7.46 0.17
C ARG A 145 -1.43 -7.42 1.69
N GLN A 146 -0.32 -7.85 2.24
CA GLN A 146 -0.13 -7.91 3.68
C GLN A 146 0.78 -6.79 4.15
N ILE A 147 0.31 -6.05 5.15
CA ILE A 147 1.02 -4.93 5.76
C ILE A 147 1.23 -5.28 7.22
N PRO A 148 2.47 -5.26 7.74
CA PRO A 148 2.69 -5.45 9.17
C PRO A 148 2.07 -4.28 9.94
N ALA A 149 1.15 -4.59 10.86
CA ALA A 149 0.35 -3.59 11.56
C ALA A 149 0.61 -3.54 13.08
N SER A 150 1.01 -4.65 13.68
CA SER A 150 1.20 -4.70 15.12
C SER A 150 2.29 -5.69 15.53
N PHE A 151 2.88 -5.44 16.70
CA PHE A 151 3.80 -6.34 17.38
C PHE A 151 3.11 -6.90 18.60
N ILE A 152 3.07 -8.23 18.72
CA ILE A 152 2.42 -8.92 19.84
C ILE A 152 3.46 -9.84 20.48
N ARG A 153 3.68 -9.66 21.79
CA ARG A 153 4.42 -10.62 22.59
C ARG A 153 3.42 -11.46 23.38
N ASN A 154 3.44 -12.75 23.13
CA ASN A 154 2.58 -13.71 23.82
C ASN A 154 3.12 -14.00 25.22
N ALA A 155 2.25 -14.54 26.08
CA ALA A 155 2.60 -14.88 27.47
C ALA A 155 3.68 -15.97 27.57
N ASP A 156 3.85 -16.80 26.54
CA ASP A 156 4.88 -17.82 26.41
C ASP A 156 6.27 -17.27 25.98
N GLY A 157 6.35 -15.95 25.75
CA GLY A 157 7.57 -15.28 25.29
C GLY A 157 7.78 -15.29 23.78
N THR A 158 6.90 -15.96 23.01
CA THR A 158 6.94 -15.92 21.55
C THR A 158 6.50 -14.56 21.02
N VAL A 159 7.00 -14.21 19.83
CA VAL A 159 6.70 -12.94 19.16
C VAL A 159 5.91 -13.22 17.90
N SER A 160 4.82 -12.51 17.70
CA SER A 160 4.04 -12.53 16.47
C SER A 160 3.86 -11.10 15.91
N VAL A 161 3.82 -11.01 14.59
CA VAL A 161 3.51 -9.77 13.88
C VAL A 161 2.08 -9.87 13.37
N GLY A 162 1.21 -8.99 13.83
CA GLY A 162 -0.14 -8.88 13.30
C GLY A 162 -0.08 -8.22 11.92
N MET A 163 -0.68 -8.87 10.92
CA MET A 163 -0.75 -8.38 9.55
C MET A 163 -2.13 -7.79 9.25
N LEU A 164 -2.17 -6.64 8.64
CA LEU A 164 -3.36 -6.10 7.99
C LEU A 164 -3.39 -6.64 6.56
N SER A 165 -4.46 -7.33 6.21
CA SER A 165 -4.65 -7.88 4.87
C SER A 165 -5.54 -6.93 4.06
N TYR A 166 -4.99 -6.39 2.97
CA TYR A 166 -5.73 -5.59 2.01
C TYR A 166 -6.07 -6.44 0.79
N HIS A 167 -7.36 -6.62 0.52
CA HIS A 167 -7.85 -7.45 -0.57
C HIS A 167 -8.17 -6.57 -1.77
N ILE A 168 -7.44 -6.80 -2.87
CA ILE A 168 -7.80 -6.26 -4.17
C ILE A 168 -8.64 -7.31 -4.88
N ASP A 169 -9.80 -6.92 -5.40
CA ASP A 169 -10.71 -7.86 -6.05
C ASP A 169 -10.12 -8.42 -7.34
N THR A 170 -10.10 -9.71 -7.41
CA THR A 170 -9.57 -10.51 -8.52
C THR A 170 -10.61 -11.48 -9.06
N THR A 171 -11.88 -11.35 -8.65
CA THR A 171 -12.94 -12.18 -9.24
C THR A 171 -13.47 -11.52 -10.50
N PRO A 172 -13.69 -12.32 -11.56
CA PRO A 172 -14.45 -11.84 -12.70
C PRO A 172 -15.80 -11.34 -12.24
N SER A 173 -16.26 -10.33 -12.91
CA SER A 173 -17.54 -9.71 -12.72
C SER A 173 -18.69 -10.66 -12.39
N GLY A 174 -19.49 -10.26 -11.41
CA GLY A 174 -20.73 -10.96 -11.00
C GLY A 174 -20.64 -11.66 -9.65
N SER A 175 -19.49 -11.79 -9.02
CA SER A 175 -19.39 -12.32 -7.66
C SER A 175 -19.50 -11.19 -6.63
N THR A 176 -20.47 -11.30 -5.73
CA THR A 176 -20.73 -10.37 -4.62
C THR A 176 -19.73 -10.53 -3.47
N SER A 177 -18.45 -10.58 -3.78
CA SER A 177 -17.44 -10.62 -2.73
C SER A 177 -17.08 -9.20 -2.32
N SER A 178 -17.30 -8.85 -1.05
CA SER A 178 -16.90 -7.56 -0.51
C SER A 178 -15.38 -7.50 -0.40
N LYS A 179 -14.74 -6.81 -1.32
CA LYS A 179 -13.31 -6.59 -1.36
C LYS A 179 -13.00 -5.11 -1.29
N ASP A 180 -11.82 -4.80 -0.79
CA ASP A 180 -11.48 -3.43 -0.42
C ASP A 180 -11.24 -2.51 -1.62
N ALA A 181 -10.81 -3.05 -2.76
CA ALA A 181 -10.59 -2.31 -4.00
C ALA A 181 -10.56 -3.23 -5.23
N ARG A 182 -10.48 -2.64 -6.44
CA ARG A 182 -10.28 -3.33 -7.72
C ARG A 182 -9.06 -2.77 -8.43
N TYR A 183 -8.41 -3.62 -9.26
CA TYR A 183 -7.39 -3.14 -10.18
C TYR A 183 -8.03 -2.26 -11.26
N LEU A 184 -7.34 -1.21 -11.68
CA LEU A 184 -7.79 -0.40 -12.82
C LEU A 184 -7.48 -1.08 -14.14
N ILE A 185 -6.29 -1.65 -14.27
CA ILE A 185 -5.79 -2.30 -15.48
C ILE A 185 -5.39 -3.73 -15.15
N ASP A 186 -5.74 -4.65 -16.04
CA ASP A 186 -5.28 -6.04 -16.01
C ASP A 186 -4.43 -6.32 -17.26
N ASP A 187 -3.13 -6.38 -17.07
CA ASP A 187 -2.12 -6.62 -18.11
C ASP A 187 -1.48 -8.01 -18.00
N ARG A 188 -2.17 -8.99 -17.42
CA ARG A 188 -1.66 -10.37 -17.31
C ARG A 188 -1.51 -11.04 -18.67
N ALA A 189 -0.56 -11.97 -18.78
CA ALA A 189 -0.30 -12.71 -20.01
C ALA A 189 -1.43 -13.71 -20.35
N THR A 190 -2.14 -14.24 -19.33
CA THR A 190 -3.23 -15.20 -19.48
C THR A 190 -4.50 -14.65 -18.89
N GLY A 191 -5.59 -14.57 -19.66
CA GLY A 191 -6.86 -13.98 -19.20
C GLY A 191 -6.78 -12.47 -19.00
N SER A 192 -5.99 -11.80 -19.83
CA SER A 192 -5.80 -10.34 -19.76
C SER A 192 -7.11 -9.58 -19.92
N GLY A 193 -7.28 -8.52 -19.14
CA GLY A 193 -8.41 -7.62 -19.23
C GLY A 193 -9.66 -8.03 -18.46
N GLU A 194 -9.70 -9.19 -17.80
CA GLU A 194 -10.90 -9.66 -17.09
C GLU A 194 -11.11 -8.98 -15.73
N TYR A 195 -10.03 -8.62 -15.05
CA TYR A 195 -10.05 -8.15 -13.67
C TYR A 195 -9.83 -6.65 -13.51
N GLY A 196 -9.44 -5.95 -14.57
CA GLY A 196 -9.25 -4.50 -14.55
C GLY A 196 -10.55 -3.75 -14.83
N VAL A 197 -10.85 -2.71 -14.07
CA VAL A 197 -12.04 -1.88 -14.28
C VAL A 197 -12.06 -1.25 -15.68
N LEU A 198 -10.92 -0.85 -16.20
CA LEU A 198 -10.79 -0.16 -17.49
C LEU A 198 -10.61 -1.14 -18.66
N THR A 199 -10.12 -2.34 -18.39
CA THR A 199 -9.81 -3.36 -19.40
C THR A 199 -10.86 -4.46 -19.49
N SER A 200 -11.78 -4.59 -18.50
CA SER A 200 -12.79 -5.64 -18.51
C SER A 200 -14.04 -5.29 -19.31
N ALA A 201 -14.62 -6.31 -19.93
CA ALA A 201 -15.89 -6.22 -20.65
C ALA A 201 -17.13 -6.25 -19.73
N TYR A 202 -16.95 -6.13 -18.45
CA TYR A 202 -17.98 -6.29 -17.43
C TYR A 202 -19.25 -5.47 -17.67
N PHE A 203 -19.06 -4.23 -18.06
CA PHE A 203 -20.18 -3.30 -18.25
C PHE A 203 -20.97 -3.54 -19.53
N ALA A 204 -20.49 -4.37 -20.42
CA ALA A 204 -21.18 -4.68 -21.67
C ALA A 204 -22.46 -5.47 -21.45
N THR A 205 -22.46 -6.38 -20.49
CA THR A 205 -23.56 -7.29 -20.21
C THR A 205 -24.75 -6.58 -19.55
N GLU A 206 -24.49 -5.62 -18.68
CA GLU A 206 -25.52 -4.88 -17.95
C GLU A 206 -26.30 -3.89 -18.84
N LEU A 207 -25.70 -3.40 -19.93
CA LEU A 207 -26.30 -2.43 -20.83
C LEU A 207 -27.01 -3.04 -22.05
N GLY A 208 -27.14 -4.36 -22.11
CA GLY A 208 -27.85 -5.06 -23.18
C GLY A 208 -27.26 -4.87 -24.58
N ALA A 209 -25.99 -4.45 -24.69
CA ALA A 209 -25.34 -4.23 -25.97
C ALA A 209 -24.76 -5.53 -26.52
N SER A 210 -24.94 -5.76 -27.81
CA SER A 210 -24.42 -6.93 -28.52
C SER A 210 -22.88 -6.94 -28.68
N GLN A 211 -22.19 -5.91 -28.23
CA GLN A 211 -20.72 -5.80 -28.33
C GLN A 211 -20.09 -5.41 -26.98
N ASN A 212 -18.97 -6.06 -26.68
CA ASN A 212 -18.22 -5.87 -25.45
C ASN A 212 -17.20 -4.72 -25.62
N TYR A 213 -17.62 -3.50 -25.32
CA TYR A 213 -16.69 -2.37 -25.35
C TYR A 213 -15.85 -2.30 -24.09
N VAL A 214 -14.59 -1.95 -24.25
CA VAL A 214 -13.64 -1.66 -23.17
C VAL A 214 -13.08 -0.27 -23.35
N LEU A 215 -12.73 0.39 -22.25
CA LEU A 215 -12.18 1.75 -22.31
C LEU A 215 -10.77 1.76 -22.89
N MET A 216 -9.97 0.74 -22.55
CA MET A 216 -8.62 0.54 -23.07
C MET A 216 -8.30 -0.96 -23.20
N THR A 217 -7.35 -1.29 -24.08
CA THR A 217 -6.84 -2.65 -24.22
C THR A 217 -5.80 -2.97 -23.16
N SER A 218 -5.76 -4.25 -22.75
CA SER A 218 -4.62 -4.79 -22.03
C SER A 218 -3.37 -4.82 -22.93
N LYS A 219 -2.19 -4.72 -22.33
CA LYS A 219 -0.89 -4.78 -23.03
C LYS A 219 -0.65 -6.11 -23.74
N ASN A 220 -1.20 -7.19 -23.21
CA ASN A 220 -1.06 -8.53 -23.72
C ASN A 220 -2.21 -9.00 -24.64
N GLY A 221 -3.05 -8.08 -25.08
CA GLY A 221 -4.11 -8.31 -26.06
C GLY A 221 -5.52 -8.12 -25.48
N THR A 222 -6.49 -8.09 -26.38
CA THR A 222 -7.91 -8.07 -26.01
C THR A 222 -8.43 -9.50 -25.87
N THR A 223 -9.27 -9.73 -24.86
CA THR A 223 -10.08 -10.94 -24.80
C THR A 223 -10.96 -11.01 -26.05
N THR A 224 -11.11 -12.17 -26.63
CA THR A 224 -11.90 -12.38 -27.87
C THR A 224 -13.28 -11.72 -27.74
N GLY A 225 -13.61 -10.84 -28.68
CA GLY A 225 -14.89 -10.12 -28.72
C GLY A 225 -14.93 -8.77 -28.00
N GLN A 226 -13.82 -8.28 -27.47
CA GLN A 226 -13.74 -6.93 -26.91
C GLN A 226 -13.41 -5.89 -27.98
N VAL A 227 -14.09 -4.75 -27.96
CA VAL A 227 -13.86 -3.62 -28.85
C VAL A 227 -13.49 -2.40 -28.02
N VAL A 228 -12.33 -1.80 -28.30
CA VAL A 228 -11.94 -0.52 -27.66
C VAL A 228 -12.90 0.57 -28.10
N ILE A 229 -13.28 1.46 -27.18
CA ILE A 229 -14.08 2.62 -27.48
C ILE A 229 -13.34 3.48 -28.52
N SER A 230 -13.91 3.57 -29.72
CA SER A 230 -13.42 4.37 -30.83
C SER A 230 -14.58 5.01 -31.58
N LEU A 231 -14.31 6.13 -32.23
CA LEU A 231 -15.30 6.85 -33.03
C LEU A 231 -14.89 6.83 -34.49
N SER A 232 -15.86 6.81 -35.38
CA SER A 232 -15.70 6.97 -36.82
C SER A 232 -16.86 7.78 -37.37
N ASP A 233 -16.79 8.24 -38.61
CA ASP A 233 -17.87 8.96 -39.25
C ASP A 233 -19.18 8.14 -39.34
N THR A 234 -19.06 6.84 -39.31
CA THR A 234 -20.22 5.92 -39.31
C THR A 234 -20.81 5.66 -37.92
N THR A 235 -20.16 6.17 -36.85
CA THR A 235 -20.64 5.96 -35.47
C THR A 235 -21.91 6.75 -35.23
N THR A 236 -23.01 6.05 -34.89
CA THR A 236 -24.31 6.66 -34.65
C THR A 236 -24.39 7.30 -33.26
N LYS A 237 -25.33 8.27 -33.09
CA LYS A 237 -25.61 8.88 -31.77
C LYS A 237 -25.95 7.84 -30.70
N GLY A 238 -26.69 6.77 -31.05
CA GLY A 238 -27.03 5.71 -30.12
C GLY A 238 -25.81 4.91 -29.65
N GLN A 239 -24.84 4.66 -30.53
CA GLN A 239 -23.59 4.01 -30.16
C GLN A 239 -22.72 4.90 -29.25
N VAL A 240 -22.67 6.20 -29.53
CA VAL A 240 -21.93 7.16 -28.66
C VAL A 240 -22.60 7.22 -27.28
N SER A 241 -23.94 7.29 -27.22
CA SER A 241 -24.68 7.31 -25.95
C SER A 241 -24.48 6.02 -25.15
N GLY A 242 -24.44 4.84 -25.82
CA GLY A 242 -24.09 3.57 -25.17
C GLY A 242 -22.67 3.58 -24.61
N ASN A 243 -21.72 4.18 -25.33
CA ASN A 243 -20.36 4.39 -24.85
C ASN A 243 -20.32 5.34 -23.64
N ASP A 244 -21.18 6.36 -23.57
CA ASP A 244 -21.28 7.26 -22.42
C ASP A 244 -21.78 6.57 -21.14
N GLN A 245 -22.81 5.75 -21.24
CA GLN A 245 -23.32 5.00 -20.10
C GLN A 245 -22.25 4.06 -19.51
N ARG A 246 -21.47 3.40 -20.35
CA ARG A 246 -20.38 2.50 -19.92
C ARG A 246 -19.30 3.21 -19.13
N ARG A 247 -18.94 4.43 -19.54
CA ARG A 247 -17.95 5.24 -18.84
C ARG A 247 -18.42 5.74 -17.49
N ARG A 248 -19.72 5.96 -17.32
CA ARG A 248 -20.26 6.28 -15.97
C ARG A 248 -19.97 5.13 -15.03
N CYS A 249 -20.22 3.90 -15.44
CA CYS A 249 -19.90 2.72 -14.63
C CYS A 249 -18.39 2.60 -14.35
N SER A 250 -17.52 2.86 -15.34
CA SER A 250 -16.08 2.82 -15.13
C SER A 250 -15.58 3.91 -14.18
N ALA A 251 -16.15 5.11 -14.26
CA ALA A 251 -15.82 6.20 -13.35
C ALA A 251 -16.30 5.89 -11.91
N ASP A 252 -17.50 5.36 -11.76
CA ASP A 252 -18.04 4.96 -10.47
C ASP A 252 -17.21 3.83 -9.85
N ALA A 253 -16.80 2.82 -10.64
CA ALA A 253 -15.95 1.75 -10.15
C ALA A 253 -14.52 2.23 -9.80
N ALA A 254 -13.99 3.23 -10.50
CA ALA A 254 -12.71 3.85 -10.14
C ALA A 254 -12.85 4.68 -8.85
N ASP A 255 -13.97 5.36 -8.64
CA ASP A 255 -14.26 6.08 -7.40
C ASP A 255 -14.43 5.12 -6.21
N ASP A 256 -15.06 3.97 -6.41
CA ASP A 256 -15.11 2.89 -5.40
C ASP A 256 -13.71 2.40 -5.04
N GLY A 257 -12.83 2.24 -6.01
CA GLY A 257 -11.41 1.93 -5.79
C GLY A 257 -10.71 3.00 -4.96
N ARG A 258 -10.97 4.29 -5.25
CA ARG A 258 -10.45 5.42 -4.48
C ARG A 258 -10.93 5.39 -3.03
N LEU A 259 -12.21 5.09 -2.79
CA LEU A 259 -12.75 4.95 -1.44
C LEU A 259 -12.11 3.77 -0.69
N GLY A 260 -11.82 2.67 -1.36
CA GLY A 260 -11.11 1.53 -0.79
C GLY A 260 -9.69 1.91 -0.32
N PHE A 261 -8.90 2.56 -1.16
CA PHE A 261 -7.56 3.06 -0.81
C PHE A 261 -7.61 4.10 0.32
N ARG A 262 -8.58 5.03 0.28
CA ARG A 262 -8.76 6.01 1.34
C ARG A 262 -9.10 5.36 2.67
N ARG A 263 -10.03 4.39 2.68
CA ARG A 263 -10.42 3.67 3.88
C ARG A 263 -9.26 2.88 4.46
N ALA A 264 -8.47 2.21 3.63
CA ALA A 264 -7.26 1.51 4.06
C ALA A 264 -6.21 2.47 4.64
N GLY A 265 -6.04 3.66 4.08
CA GLY A 265 -5.17 4.71 4.60
C GLY A 265 -5.64 5.27 5.96
N GLU A 266 -6.95 5.44 6.14
CA GLU A 266 -7.54 5.96 7.39
C GLU A 266 -7.44 4.96 8.55
N THR A 267 -7.41 3.64 8.30
CA THR A 267 -7.24 2.62 9.34
C THR A 267 -5.84 2.64 9.97
N HIS A 268 -4.86 3.28 9.34
CA HIS A 268 -3.52 3.44 9.92
C HIS A 268 -3.41 4.57 10.96
N GLN A 269 -4.32 5.53 10.96
CA GLN A 269 -4.29 6.64 11.93
C GLN A 269 -4.49 6.22 13.40
N PRO A 270 -5.31 5.21 13.74
CA PRO A 270 -5.47 4.78 15.12
C PRO A 270 -4.19 4.21 15.77
N ALA A 271 -3.31 3.58 14.98
CA ALA A 271 -2.07 3.01 15.51
C ALA A 271 -1.08 4.09 15.99
N GLU A 272 -1.03 5.24 15.32
CA GLU A 272 -0.21 6.37 15.76
C GLU A 272 -0.78 7.04 17.03
N ARG A 273 -2.09 7.15 17.16
CA ARG A 273 -2.73 7.70 18.36
C ARG A 273 -2.50 6.84 19.60
N PHE A 274 -2.49 5.52 19.44
CA PHE A 274 -2.29 4.60 20.58
C PHE A 274 -0.87 4.68 21.16
N ARG A 275 0.12 5.07 20.37
CA ARG A 275 1.51 5.13 20.79
C ARG A 275 1.82 6.31 21.73
N TRP A 276 1.19 7.44 21.53
CA TRP A 276 1.45 8.63 22.35
C TRP A 276 0.90 8.54 23.78
N GLN A 277 -0.06 7.65 24.01
CA GLN A 277 -0.64 7.43 25.36
C GLN A 277 0.16 6.44 26.21
N THR A 278 0.96 5.56 25.62
CA THR A 278 1.74 4.56 26.37
C THR A 278 3.19 4.99 26.62
N ALA A 279 3.65 6.09 26.05
CA ALA A 279 5.02 6.60 26.20
C ALA A 279 5.15 7.75 27.24
N ARG A 280 4.11 8.03 28.04
CA ARG A 280 4.17 8.95 29.18
C ARG A 280 4.23 8.26 30.51
#